data_a5d6e771349e5f21324093ff308d95d6
#
_entry.id   a5d6e771349e5f21324093ff308d95d6
#
_cell.length_a   1.000
_cell.length_b   1.000
_cell.length_c   1.000
_cell.angle_alpha   90.00
_cell.angle_beta   90.00
_cell.angle_gamma   90.00
#
_symmetry.space_group_name_H-M   'P 1'
#
loop_
_entity.id
_entity.type
_entity.pdbx_description
1 polymer ?
#
loop_
_entity_poly.entity_id
_entity_poly.type
_entity_poly.pdbx_seq_one_letter_code
_entity_poly.pdbx_strand_id
1 'polypeptide(L)'
;MYNPLAIRAGAVPWGRGGVRVAFAAPRARPMSRRRKAAAVLDRLRAEIPAPETELRYRTEFELLVAVVLSAQCTDKRVNLVTPALFEAYPDAAAMAEASADEIFPYIRSVSYPNNKAKALAKTARMLRDEHGGAVPREHAELTKLAGVGRKTANVVVAVAFDEPAIAVDTHVFRVANRVGLVTDAPTPLAVEKGLRRVIPRDDWGEAHHLLILHGRYTCEARTPKCGRCPVTDLCDYYAALERLPAPLDGLDAKRGRYYSKTAGRYFDEPATKTDRHGVEQIADPWTGSMNVFETKTGRTTKRVKDYRV
;
A
#
# COMPACT_ATOMS: atom_id res chain seq x y z
N MET A 1 -9.49 22.40 -40.39
CA MET A 1 -8.26 22.95 -40.97
C MET A 1 -7.56 23.77 -39.93
N TYR A 2 -6.55 23.20 -39.29
CA TYR A 2 -5.74 23.89 -38.28
C TYR A 2 -4.31 23.91 -38.80
N ASN A 3 -3.74 25.10 -38.96
CA ASN A 3 -2.44 25.36 -39.57
C ASN A 3 -1.37 25.44 -38.44
N PRO A 4 -0.31 24.63 -38.43
CA PRO A 4 0.77 24.75 -37.46
C PRO A 4 1.80 25.77 -37.98
N LEU A 5 1.98 26.87 -37.26
CA LEU A 5 3.02 27.86 -37.48
C LEU A 5 4.40 27.24 -37.19
N ALA A 6 5.16 27.05 -38.25
CA ALA A 6 6.56 26.67 -38.22
C ALA A 6 7.40 27.87 -37.71
N ILE A 7 8.01 27.75 -36.54
CA ILE A 7 9.04 28.65 -36.07
C ILE A 7 10.36 28.28 -36.77
N ARG A 8 10.75 29.11 -37.76
CA ARG A 8 12.06 29.01 -38.42
C ARG A 8 13.15 29.39 -37.41
N ALA A 9 14.11 28.50 -37.20
CA ALA A 9 15.36 28.79 -36.53
C ALA A 9 16.20 29.75 -37.38
N GLY A 10 16.33 30.97 -36.94
CA GLY A 10 17.24 31.94 -37.53
C GLY A 10 18.68 31.62 -37.15
N ALA A 11 19.53 31.36 -38.13
CA ALA A 11 20.98 31.25 -37.96
C ALA A 11 21.59 32.63 -37.70
N VAL A 12 22.28 32.82 -36.59
CA VAL A 12 23.06 33.99 -36.28
C VAL A 12 24.53 33.70 -36.59
N PRO A 13 25.29 34.65 -37.26
CA PRO A 13 26.64 34.36 -37.73
C PRO A 13 27.66 34.36 -36.58
N TRP A 14 28.67 33.55 -36.76
CA TRP A 14 29.74 33.26 -35.82
C TRP A 14 30.69 34.48 -35.57
N GLY A 15 30.72 34.98 -34.35
CA GLY A 15 31.83 35.81 -33.83
C GLY A 15 32.82 34.92 -33.08
N ARG A 16 34.13 35.12 -33.35
CA ARG A 16 35.20 34.36 -32.66
C ARG A 16 35.28 34.81 -31.20
N GLY A 17 35.19 33.85 -30.27
CA GLY A 17 35.52 34.10 -28.86
C GLY A 17 34.37 34.01 -27.85
N GLY A 18 33.18 33.52 -28.21
CA GLY A 18 32.05 33.42 -27.28
C GLY A 18 32.04 32.14 -26.42
N VAL A 19 32.16 32.34 -25.11
CA VAL A 19 31.83 31.29 -24.10
C VAL A 19 30.38 30.87 -24.33
N ARG A 20 30.13 29.60 -24.63
CA ARG A 20 28.79 29.03 -24.69
C ARG A 20 28.19 28.99 -23.29
N VAL A 21 27.43 30.00 -22.93
CA VAL A 21 26.52 29.87 -21.78
C VAL A 21 25.35 28.98 -22.25
N ALA A 22 25.42 27.71 -21.90
CA ALA A 22 24.28 26.82 -22.07
C ALA A 22 23.19 27.32 -21.12
N PHE A 23 22.18 28.02 -21.65
CA PHE A 23 20.97 28.27 -20.92
C PHE A 23 20.32 26.90 -20.66
N ALA A 24 20.49 26.39 -19.43
CA ALA A 24 19.71 25.24 -18.99
C ALA A 24 18.23 25.63 -19.12
N ALA A 25 17.49 24.88 -19.90
CA ALA A 25 16.04 25.05 -19.99
C ALA A 25 15.46 25.12 -18.57
N PRO A 26 14.52 26.04 -18.28
CA PRO A 26 13.95 26.16 -16.96
C PRO A 26 13.40 24.79 -16.55
N ARG A 27 13.94 24.22 -15.47
CA ARG A 27 13.42 22.95 -14.92
C ARG A 27 11.95 23.18 -14.60
N ALA A 28 11.07 22.46 -15.26
CA ALA A 28 9.65 22.50 -14.97
C ALA A 28 9.46 22.37 -13.45
N ARG A 29 8.69 23.27 -12.86
CA ARG A 29 8.40 23.23 -11.42
C ARG A 29 7.86 21.84 -11.08
N PRO A 30 8.41 21.17 -10.06
CA PRO A 30 7.93 19.85 -9.68
C PRO A 30 6.42 19.93 -9.37
N MET A 31 5.67 18.98 -9.88
CA MET A 31 4.23 18.89 -9.65
C MET A 31 3.93 18.87 -8.15
N SER A 32 2.99 19.69 -7.69
CA SER A 32 2.59 19.66 -6.28
C SER A 32 1.96 18.28 -5.94
N ARG A 33 2.13 17.81 -4.69
CA ARG A 33 1.59 16.52 -4.27
C ARG A 33 0.07 16.43 -4.42
N ARG A 34 -0.66 17.52 -4.22
CA ARG A 34 -2.11 17.55 -4.45
C ARG A 34 -2.44 17.27 -5.93
N ARG A 35 -1.75 17.91 -6.86
CA ARG A 35 -1.92 17.63 -8.29
C ARG A 35 -1.51 16.21 -8.65
N LYS A 36 -0.42 15.72 -8.04
CA LYS A 36 0.02 14.34 -8.22
C LYS A 36 -1.03 13.35 -7.72
N ALA A 37 -1.57 13.57 -6.52
CA ALA A 37 -2.60 12.73 -5.96
C ALA A 37 -3.85 12.68 -6.85
N ALA A 38 -4.34 13.83 -7.31
CA ALA A 38 -5.46 13.90 -8.24
C ALA A 38 -5.19 13.10 -9.52
N ALA A 39 -4.06 13.36 -10.19
CA ALA A 39 -3.70 12.64 -11.42
C ALA A 39 -3.53 11.14 -11.22
N VAL A 40 -2.99 10.70 -10.08
CA VAL A 40 -2.87 9.28 -9.72
C VAL A 40 -4.26 8.67 -9.54
N LEU A 41 -5.13 9.29 -8.77
CA LEU A 41 -6.48 8.77 -8.53
C LEU A 41 -7.30 8.70 -9.83
N ASP A 42 -7.23 9.72 -10.68
CA ASP A 42 -7.93 9.73 -11.97
C ASP A 42 -7.52 8.54 -12.87
N ARG A 43 -6.23 8.22 -12.90
CA ARG A 43 -5.74 7.05 -13.67
C ARG A 43 -6.12 5.73 -13.03
N LEU A 44 -6.11 5.66 -11.69
CA LEU A 44 -6.57 4.46 -10.99
C LEU A 44 -8.07 4.24 -11.14
N ARG A 45 -8.90 5.29 -11.19
CA ARG A 45 -10.34 5.21 -11.51
C ARG A 45 -10.58 4.63 -12.91
N ALA A 46 -9.79 5.04 -13.89
CA ALA A 46 -9.89 4.50 -15.24
C ALA A 46 -9.54 3.01 -15.32
N GLU A 47 -8.61 2.53 -14.49
CA GLU A 47 -8.20 1.13 -14.43
C GLU A 47 -9.14 0.28 -13.55
N ILE A 48 -9.72 0.88 -12.51
CA ILE A 48 -10.55 0.24 -11.49
C ILE A 48 -11.85 1.03 -11.36
N PRO A 49 -12.83 0.82 -12.25
CA PRO A 49 -14.03 1.66 -12.31
C PRO A 49 -15.01 1.45 -11.15
N ALA A 50 -14.92 0.32 -10.42
CA ALA A 50 -15.74 0.03 -9.25
C ALA A 50 -14.84 -0.40 -8.07
N PRO A 51 -14.17 0.55 -7.39
CA PRO A 51 -13.25 0.25 -6.31
C PRO A 51 -14.01 -0.03 -5.00
N GLU A 52 -14.28 -1.31 -4.73
CA GLU A 52 -15.01 -1.77 -3.56
C GLU A 52 -14.18 -2.73 -2.70
N THR A 53 -14.69 -3.01 -1.50
CA THR A 53 -14.13 -4.07 -0.65
C THR A 53 -14.40 -5.45 -1.25
N GLU A 54 -13.43 -6.36 -1.13
CA GLU A 54 -13.61 -7.76 -1.55
C GLU A 54 -14.27 -8.62 -0.47
N LEU A 55 -14.53 -8.07 0.73
CA LEU A 55 -15.26 -8.74 1.79
C LEU A 55 -16.75 -8.81 1.44
N ARG A 56 -17.39 -9.96 1.73
CA ARG A 56 -18.81 -10.19 1.51
C ARG A 56 -19.57 -10.00 2.82
N TYR A 57 -20.58 -9.16 2.79
CA TYR A 57 -21.44 -8.83 3.94
C TYR A 57 -22.82 -8.35 3.45
N ARG A 58 -23.81 -8.36 4.34
CA ARG A 58 -25.18 -7.89 4.09
C ARG A 58 -25.60 -6.76 5.02
N THR A 59 -24.97 -6.71 6.21
CA THR A 59 -25.28 -5.71 7.25
C THR A 59 -24.00 -5.07 7.79
N GLU A 60 -24.11 -3.95 8.49
CA GLU A 60 -22.97 -3.29 9.15
C GLU A 60 -22.31 -4.21 10.19
N PHE A 61 -23.12 -5.03 10.88
CA PHE A 61 -22.61 -6.04 11.81
C PHE A 61 -21.76 -7.08 11.10
N GLU A 62 -22.25 -7.65 10.00
CA GLU A 62 -21.50 -8.61 9.20
C GLU A 62 -20.20 -7.98 8.66
N LEU A 63 -20.24 -6.72 8.22
CA LEU A 63 -19.05 -6.01 7.78
C LEU A 63 -18.03 -5.87 8.93
N LEU A 64 -18.46 -5.40 10.11
CA LEU A 64 -17.59 -5.25 11.28
C LEU A 64 -16.91 -6.59 11.62
N VAL A 65 -17.67 -7.67 11.69
CA VAL A 65 -17.14 -9.02 11.95
C VAL A 65 -16.14 -9.43 10.87
N ALA A 66 -16.49 -9.28 9.58
CA ALA A 66 -15.62 -9.62 8.47
C ALA A 66 -14.30 -8.82 8.50
N VAL A 67 -14.35 -7.51 8.82
CA VAL A 67 -13.16 -6.66 8.93
C VAL A 67 -12.30 -7.06 10.13
N VAL A 68 -12.87 -7.42 11.28
CA VAL A 68 -12.13 -7.97 12.40
C VAL A 68 -11.44 -9.30 12.01
N LEU A 69 -12.14 -10.17 11.29
CA LEU A 69 -11.59 -11.43 10.82
C LEU A 69 -10.49 -11.24 9.76
N SER A 70 -10.52 -10.16 8.97
CA SER A 70 -9.53 -9.88 7.92
C SER A 70 -8.15 -9.45 8.46
N ALA A 71 -8.05 -9.13 9.76
CA ALA A 71 -6.76 -8.79 10.36
C ALA A 71 -5.74 -9.94 10.20
N GLN A 72 -4.67 -9.69 9.43
CA GLN A 72 -3.65 -10.68 9.06
C GLN A 72 -4.21 -11.95 8.39
N CYS A 73 -5.35 -11.84 7.73
CA CYS A 73 -6.00 -12.92 7.00
C CYS A 73 -6.44 -12.42 5.61
N THR A 74 -6.46 -13.28 4.62
CA THR A 74 -6.91 -12.90 3.27
C THR A 74 -8.42 -12.78 3.23
N ASP A 75 -8.97 -11.82 2.46
CA ASP A 75 -10.42 -11.66 2.29
C ASP A 75 -11.06 -12.92 1.71
N LYS A 76 -10.36 -13.62 0.82
CA LYS A 76 -10.80 -14.94 0.32
C LYS A 76 -11.04 -15.94 1.45
N ARG A 77 -10.15 -16.01 2.44
CA ARG A 77 -10.31 -16.89 3.60
C ARG A 77 -11.47 -16.45 4.50
N VAL A 78 -11.61 -15.16 4.74
CA VAL A 78 -12.72 -14.58 5.49
C VAL A 78 -14.05 -14.94 4.82
N ASN A 79 -14.18 -14.70 3.52
CA ASN A 79 -15.38 -15.01 2.74
C ASN A 79 -15.75 -16.50 2.69
N LEU A 80 -14.81 -17.41 2.99
CA LEU A 80 -15.09 -18.84 3.10
C LEU A 80 -15.69 -19.22 4.46
N VAL A 81 -15.40 -18.50 5.51
CA VAL A 81 -15.85 -18.85 6.87
C VAL A 81 -17.08 -18.06 7.32
N THR A 82 -17.26 -16.86 6.82
CA THR A 82 -18.33 -15.94 7.25
C THR A 82 -19.74 -16.43 6.92
N PRO A 83 -20.04 -17.13 5.82
CA PRO A 83 -21.41 -17.59 5.55
C PRO A 83 -21.99 -18.46 6.67
N ALA A 84 -21.26 -19.49 7.10
CA ALA A 84 -21.69 -20.36 8.19
C ALA A 84 -21.75 -19.63 9.55
N LEU A 85 -20.80 -18.69 9.77
CA LEU A 85 -20.80 -17.86 10.97
C LEU A 85 -22.05 -16.96 11.03
N PHE A 86 -22.42 -16.32 9.93
CA PHE A 86 -23.57 -15.42 9.87
C PHE A 86 -24.92 -16.15 9.82
N GLU A 87 -24.94 -17.38 9.37
CA GLU A 87 -26.12 -18.26 9.50
C GLU A 87 -26.38 -18.58 10.97
N ALA A 88 -25.34 -18.91 11.74
CA ALA A 88 -25.46 -19.23 13.17
C ALA A 88 -25.70 -17.96 14.03
N TYR A 89 -25.09 -16.84 13.66
CA TYR A 89 -25.12 -15.58 14.41
C TYR A 89 -25.42 -14.40 13.46
N PRO A 90 -26.70 -14.17 13.09
CA PRO A 90 -27.06 -13.19 12.07
C PRO A 90 -26.89 -11.73 12.53
N ASP A 91 -26.84 -11.49 13.83
CA ASP A 91 -26.73 -10.16 14.42
C ASP A 91 -25.93 -10.15 15.72
N ALA A 92 -25.74 -8.96 16.29
CA ALA A 92 -25.00 -8.78 17.53
C ALA A 92 -25.69 -9.44 18.73
N ALA A 93 -27.03 -9.47 18.76
CA ALA A 93 -27.78 -10.07 19.86
C ALA A 93 -27.58 -11.59 19.91
N ALA A 94 -27.71 -12.26 18.76
CA ALA A 94 -27.47 -13.70 18.64
C ALA A 94 -26.01 -14.07 18.99
N MET A 95 -25.02 -13.29 18.51
CA MET A 95 -23.61 -13.57 18.80
C MET A 95 -23.22 -13.21 20.25
N ALA A 96 -23.92 -12.30 20.90
CA ALA A 96 -23.66 -11.93 22.30
C ALA A 96 -23.95 -13.07 23.28
N GLU A 97 -24.88 -13.97 22.97
CA GLU A 97 -25.20 -15.14 23.77
C GLU A 97 -24.12 -16.23 23.66
N ALA A 98 -23.31 -16.21 22.57
CA ALA A 98 -22.29 -17.21 22.35
C ALA A 98 -21.03 -16.96 23.18
N SER A 99 -20.42 -18.05 23.64
CA SER A 99 -19.05 -18.06 24.16
C SER A 99 -18.02 -18.01 23.02
N ALA A 100 -16.78 -17.69 23.36
CA ALA A 100 -15.68 -17.74 22.40
C ALA A 100 -15.47 -19.17 21.84
N ASP A 101 -15.72 -20.20 22.65
CA ASP A 101 -15.55 -21.60 22.27
C ASP A 101 -16.61 -22.05 21.26
N GLU A 102 -17.83 -21.49 21.34
CA GLU A 102 -18.90 -21.72 20.35
C GLU A 102 -18.68 -21.00 19.03
N ILE A 103 -18.05 -19.81 19.04
CA ILE A 103 -17.68 -19.08 17.82
C ILE A 103 -16.45 -19.69 17.12
N PHE A 104 -15.50 -20.21 17.90
CA PHE A 104 -14.21 -20.71 17.40
C PHE A 104 -14.32 -21.73 16.26
N PRO A 105 -15.21 -22.76 16.29
CA PRO A 105 -15.32 -23.75 15.21
C PRO A 105 -15.56 -23.14 13.83
N TYR A 106 -16.33 -22.06 13.74
CA TYR A 106 -16.64 -21.38 12.48
C TYR A 106 -15.42 -20.65 11.90
N ILE A 107 -14.53 -20.14 12.74
CA ILE A 107 -13.40 -19.29 12.32
C ILE A 107 -12.03 -19.94 12.52
N ARG A 108 -11.95 -21.23 12.84
CA ARG A 108 -10.70 -21.94 13.17
C ARG A 108 -9.61 -21.85 12.09
N SER A 109 -9.98 -21.57 10.83
CA SER A 109 -9.06 -21.50 9.70
C SER A 109 -8.54 -20.09 9.40
N VAL A 110 -9.00 -19.06 10.11
CA VAL A 110 -8.43 -17.71 9.99
C VAL A 110 -7.18 -17.57 10.88
N SER A 111 -6.39 -16.54 10.63
CA SER A 111 -5.22 -16.24 11.50
C SER A 111 -5.67 -15.84 12.90
N TYR A 112 -5.02 -16.37 13.94
CA TYR A 112 -5.29 -16.05 15.36
C TYR A 112 -6.74 -16.29 15.80
N PRO A 113 -7.33 -17.48 15.51
CA PRO A 113 -8.77 -17.69 15.68
C PRO A 113 -9.24 -17.57 17.14
N ASN A 114 -8.44 -18.03 18.12
CA ASN A 114 -8.79 -17.93 19.54
C ASN A 114 -8.96 -16.48 20.00
N ASN A 115 -8.03 -15.58 19.59
CA ASN A 115 -8.11 -14.17 19.96
C ASN A 115 -9.29 -13.48 19.26
N LYS A 116 -9.56 -13.87 18.02
CA LYS A 116 -10.69 -13.33 17.24
C LYS A 116 -12.02 -13.81 17.80
N ALA A 117 -12.16 -15.08 18.18
CA ALA A 117 -13.38 -15.59 18.81
C ALA A 117 -13.69 -14.83 20.10
N LYS A 118 -12.68 -14.63 20.97
CA LYS A 118 -12.83 -13.82 22.19
C LYS A 118 -13.22 -12.38 21.90
N ALA A 119 -12.59 -11.79 20.89
CA ALA A 119 -12.89 -10.41 20.48
C ALA A 119 -14.32 -10.30 19.94
N LEU A 120 -14.76 -11.20 19.08
CA LEU A 120 -16.12 -11.21 18.51
C LEU A 120 -17.19 -11.38 19.60
N ALA A 121 -17.04 -12.36 20.51
CA ALA A 121 -17.97 -12.58 21.61
C ALA A 121 -18.07 -11.31 22.52
N LYS A 122 -16.93 -10.68 22.81
CA LYS A 122 -16.92 -9.45 23.60
C LYS A 122 -17.54 -8.28 22.85
N THR A 123 -17.19 -8.09 21.59
CA THR A 123 -17.75 -7.02 20.74
C THR A 123 -19.25 -7.14 20.59
N ALA A 124 -19.77 -8.35 20.37
CA ALA A 124 -21.21 -8.59 20.27
C ALA A 124 -21.96 -8.19 21.56
N ARG A 125 -21.42 -8.54 22.74
CA ARG A 125 -21.98 -8.10 24.03
C ARG A 125 -21.95 -6.58 24.19
N MET A 126 -20.83 -5.94 23.87
CA MET A 126 -20.73 -4.47 23.91
C MET A 126 -21.75 -3.79 22.98
N LEU A 127 -21.93 -4.32 21.76
CA LEU A 127 -22.94 -3.79 20.84
C LEU A 127 -24.35 -3.95 21.39
N ARG A 128 -24.69 -5.12 21.94
CA ARG A 128 -26.01 -5.38 22.56
C ARG A 128 -26.25 -4.45 23.76
N ASP A 129 -25.28 -4.36 24.68
CA ASP A 129 -25.47 -3.76 26.00
C ASP A 129 -25.32 -2.22 25.96
N GLU A 130 -24.44 -1.69 25.10
CA GLU A 130 -24.08 -0.27 25.06
C GLU A 130 -24.63 0.46 23.83
N HIS A 131 -24.95 -0.27 22.74
CA HIS A 131 -25.36 0.31 21.45
C HIS A 131 -26.68 -0.24 20.91
N GLY A 132 -27.48 -0.94 21.74
CA GLY A 132 -28.78 -1.49 21.32
C GLY A 132 -28.70 -2.50 20.18
N GLY A 133 -27.57 -3.18 20.02
CA GLY A 133 -27.28 -4.15 18.95
C GLY A 133 -26.78 -3.54 17.64
N ALA A 134 -26.76 -2.21 17.50
CA ALA A 134 -26.30 -1.52 16.30
C ALA A 134 -24.78 -1.28 16.32
N VAL A 135 -24.17 -1.21 15.14
CA VAL A 135 -22.75 -0.79 14.99
C VAL A 135 -22.68 0.73 15.10
N PRO A 136 -21.89 1.29 16.03
CA PRO A 136 -21.78 2.74 16.15
C PRO A 136 -21.10 3.37 14.93
N ARG A 137 -21.58 4.56 14.54
CA ARG A 137 -21.02 5.32 13.41
C ARG A 137 -19.74 6.06 13.77
N GLU A 138 -19.60 6.46 15.02
CA GLU A 138 -18.49 7.26 15.50
C GLU A 138 -17.23 6.43 15.60
N HIS A 139 -16.17 6.90 14.94
CA HIS A 139 -14.85 6.26 14.99
C HIS A 139 -14.36 6.03 16.44
N ALA A 140 -14.63 6.97 17.33
CA ALA A 140 -14.23 6.87 18.74
C ALA A 140 -14.93 5.72 19.48
N GLU A 141 -16.20 5.48 19.20
CA GLU A 141 -16.98 4.37 19.78
C GLU A 141 -16.54 3.03 19.17
N LEU A 142 -16.35 2.97 17.85
CA LEU A 142 -15.83 1.78 17.19
C LEU A 142 -14.50 1.31 17.79
N THR A 143 -13.58 2.23 18.09
CA THR A 143 -12.27 1.87 18.63
C THR A 143 -12.29 1.37 20.08
N LYS A 144 -13.40 1.52 20.79
CA LYS A 144 -13.61 0.90 22.12
C LYS A 144 -13.96 -0.58 22.02
N LEU A 145 -14.54 -1.02 20.90
CA LEU A 145 -14.95 -2.40 20.70
C LEU A 145 -13.74 -3.35 20.68
N ALA A 146 -13.92 -4.55 21.23
CA ALA A 146 -12.85 -5.53 21.33
C ALA A 146 -12.35 -5.97 19.93
N GLY A 147 -11.05 -5.93 19.70
CA GLY A 147 -10.45 -6.29 18.41
C GLY A 147 -10.60 -5.23 17.30
N VAL A 148 -11.18 -4.08 17.62
CA VAL A 148 -11.35 -2.97 16.68
C VAL A 148 -10.28 -1.91 16.94
N GLY A 149 -9.24 -1.92 16.12
CA GLY A 149 -8.23 -0.86 16.13
C GLY A 149 -8.59 0.29 15.17
N ARG A 150 -7.77 1.34 15.16
CA ARG A 150 -7.93 2.51 14.28
C ARG A 150 -8.17 2.13 12.80
N LYS A 151 -7.39 1.18 12.26
CA LYS A 151 -7.56 0.74 10.87
C LYS A 151 -8.94 0.11 10.64
N THR A 152 -9.34 -0.81 11.52
CA THR A 152 -10.66 -1.47 11.45
C THR A 152 -11.78 -0.45 11.52
N ALA A 153 -11.72 0.49 12.47
CA ALA A 153 -12.69 1.57 12.60
C ALA A 153 -12.76 2.44 11.33
N ASN A 154 -11.62 2.83 10.74
CA ASN A 154 -11.61 3.59 9.48
C ASN A 154 -12.27 2.82 8.32
N VAL A 155 -12.06 1.50 8.22
CA VAL A 155 -12.72 0.68 7.18
C VAL A 155 -14.24 0.64 7.41
N VAL A 156 -14.68 0.37 8.65
CA VAL A 156 -16.11 0.30 8.97
C VAL A 156 -16.80 1.63 8.71
N VAL A 157 -16.20 2.74 9.18
CA VAL A 157 -16.74 4.09 8.97
C VAL A 157 -16.87 4.42 7.48
N ALA A 158 -15.85 4.08 6.68
CA ALA A 158 -15.88 4.37 5.25
C ALA A 158 -16.86 3.49 4.48
N VAL A 159 -16.93 2.18 4.83
CA VAL A 159 -17.66 1.21 4.00
C VAL A 159 -19.11 1.03 4.46
N ALA A 160 -19.38 1.06 5.79
CA ALA A 160 -20.73 0.89 6.29
C ALA A 160 -21.55 2.19 6.28
N PHE A 161 -20.87 3.32 6.47
CA PHE A 161 -21.55 4.58 6.73
C PHE A 161 -21.25 5.68 5.68
N ASP A 162 -20.45 5.35 4.67
CA ASP A 162 -19.99 6.30 3.64
C ASP A 162 -19.36 7.57 4.22
N GLU A 163 -18.75 7.44 5.40
CA GLU A 163 -18.07 8.55 6.06
C GLU A 163 -16.63 8.65 5.57
N PRO A 164 -16.13 9.85 5.25
CA PRO A 164 -14.80 10.00 4.71
C PRO A 164 -13.68 9.52 5.66
N ALA A 165 -13.09 8.37 5.35
CA ALA A 165 -11.96 7.80 6.10
C ALA A 165 -10.96 7.09 5.16
N ILE A 166 -9.68 7.13 5.53
CA ILE A 166 -8.62 6.39 4.84
C ILE A 166 -8.04 5.38 5.82
N ALA A 167 -8.26 4.09 5.58
CA ALA A 167 -7.61 3.03 6.33
C ALA A 167 -6.26 2.70 5.67
N VAL A 168 -5.17 2.80 6.42
CA VAL A 168 -3.84 2.50 5.90
C VAL A 168 -3.43 1.09 6.29
N ASP A 169 -3.49 0.19 5.31
CA ASP A 169 -2.93 -1.15 5.41
C ASP A 169 -1.53 -1.22 4.76
N THR A 170 -0.97 -2.42 4.65
CA THR A 170 0.34 -2.62 4.03
C THR A 170 0.38 -2.27 2.54
N HIS A 171 -0.77 -2.35 1.83
CA HIS A 171 -0.88 -1.97 0.42
C HIS A 171 -0.92 -0.46 0.27
N VAL A 172 -1.81 0.21 0.97
CA VAL A 172 -1.91 1.68 0.97
C VAL A 172 -0.59 2.30 1.43
N PHE A 173 0.00 1.78 2.52
CA PHE A 173 1.28 2.24 3.03
C PHE A 173 2.38 2.19 1.96
N ARG A 174 2.52 1.06 1.29
CA ARG A 174 3.52 0.86 0.24
C ARG A 174 3.28 1.73 -0.98
N VAL A 175 2.04 1.75 -1.48
CA VAL A 175 1.69 2.53 -2.69
C VAL A 175 1.90 4.01 -2.45
N ALA A 176 1.40 4.54 -1.33
CA ALA A 176 1.52 5.96 -1.00
C ALA A 176 2.97 6.43 -0.92
N ASN A 177 3.85 5.65 -0.29
CA ASN A 177 5.28 5.94 -0.22
C ASN A 177 5.97 5.78 -1.59
N ARG A 178 5.72 4.67 -2.31
CA ARG A 178 6.37 4.40 -3.61
C ARG A 178 5.98 5.41 -4.68
N VAL A 179 4.72 5.75 -4.77
CA VAL A 179 4.24 6.74 -5.74
C VAL A 179 4.68 8.16 -5.35
N GLY A 180 4.98 8.40 -4.07
CA GLY A 180 5.36 9.72 -3.56
C GLY A 180 4.15 10.62 -3.27
N LEU A 181 3.02 10.03 -2.89
CA LEU A 181 1.85 10.76 -2.39
C LEU A 181 2.12 11.34 -1.00
N VAL A 182 2.98 10.66 -0.24
CA VAL A 182 3.52 11.12 1.05
C VAL A 182 5.04 11.17 0.98
N THR A 183 5.69 11.86 1.94
CA THR A 183 7.16 11.91 2.02
C THR A 183 7.61 11.09 3.21
N ASP A 184 8.39 10.05 2.93
CA ASP A 184 9.10 9.24 3.92
C ASP A 184 8.27 8.99 5.20
N ALA A 185 7.01 8.61 5.00
CA ALA A 185 6.09 8.41 6.10
C ALA A 185 6.35 7.02 6.74
N PRO A 186 6.97 6.97 7.93
CA PRO A 186 7.49 5.72 8.50
C PRO A 186 6.40 4.86 9.15
N THR A 187 5.22 5.41 9.40
CA THR A 187 4.12 4.70 10.07
C THR A 187 2.81 4.81 9.31
N PRO A 188 1.88 3.85 9.48
CA PRO A 188 0.55 3.95 8.89
C PRO A 188 -0.18 5.24 9.25
N LEU A 189 -0.04 5.71 10.48
CA LEU A 189 -0.64 6.99 10.92
C LEU A 189 -0.03 8.19 10.20
N ALA A 190 1.29 8.19 9.96
CA ALA A 190 1.95 9.24 9.18
C ALA A 190 1.46 9.25 7.73
N VAL A 191 1.30 8.07 7.11
CA VAL A 191 0.73 7.93 5.77
C VAL A 191 -0.72 8.42 5.74
N GLU A 192 -1.57 8.00 6.68
CA GLU A 192 -2.95 8.47 6.79
C GLU A 192 -3.02 10.01 6.84
N LYS A 193 -2.27 10.62 7.78
CA LYS A 193 -2.20 12.08 7.90
C LYS A 193 -1.68 12.76 6.62
N GLY A 194 -0.71 12.14 5.95
CA GLY A 194 -0.15 12.64 4.70
C GLY A 194 -1.16 12.61 3.56
N LEU A 195 -1.84 11.49 3.36
CA LEU A 195 -2.87 11.32 2.33
C LEU A 195 -4.04 12.29 2.53
N ARG A 196 -4.52 12.46 3.77
CA ARG A 196 -5.59 13.42 4.12
C ARG A 196 -5.25 14.87 3.81
N ARG A 197 -3.97 15.24 3.68
CA ARG A 197 -3.53 16.60 3.28
C ARG A 197 -3.54 16.83 1.78
N VAL A 198 -3.42 15.77 0.99
CA VAL A 198 -3.24 15.85 -0.46
C VAL A 198 -4.44 15.35 -1.26
N ILE A 199 -5.28 14.53 -0.66
CA ILE A 199 -6.54 14.01 -1.24
C ILE A 199 -7.71 14.82 -0.66
N PRO A 200 -8.66 15.30 -1.48
CA PRO A 200 -9.90 15.89 -1.00
C PRO A 200 -10.66 14.95 -0.06
N ARG A 201 -11.37 15.51 0.92
CA ARG A 201 -12.04 14.71 1.94
C ARG A 201 -13.06 13.74 1.35
N ASP A 202 -13.83 14.19 0.40
CA ASP A 202 -14.89 13.41 -0.24
C ASP A 202 -14.36 12.22 -1.04
N ASP A 203 -13.10 12.28 -1.48
CA ASP A 203 -12.44 11.19 -2.21
C ASP A 203 -11.78 10.14 -1.28
N TRP A 204 -11.79 10.28 0.05
CA TRP A 204 -11.01 9.42 0.95
C TRP A 204 -11.42 7.95 0.90
N GLY A 205 -12.72 7.67 0.89
CA GLY A 205 -13.24 6.29 0.84
C GLY A 205 -12.85 5.60 -0.47
N GLU A 206 -13.09 6.26 -1.59
CA GLU A 206 -12.72 5.73 -2.91
C GLU A 206 -11.19 5.58 -3.06
N ALA A 207 -10.43 6.60 -2.67
CA ALA A 207 -8.97 6.57 -2.74
C ALA A 207 -8.38 5.41 -1.91
N HIS A 208 -8.97 5.08 -0.76
CA HIS A 208 -8.60 3.94 0.05
C HIS A 208 -8.68 2.64 -0.77
N HIS A 209 -9.81 2.37 -1.43
CA HIS A 209 -10.01 1.17 -2.24
C HIS A 209 -9.12 1.15 -3.48
N LEU A 210 -8.99 2.26 -4.19
CA LEU A 210 -8.10 2.38 -5.36
C LEU A 210 -6.65 2.05 -4.99
N LEU A 211 -6.14 2.58 -3.88
CA LEU A 211 -4.78 2.33 -3.44
C LEU A 211 -4.56 0.89 -2.95
N ILE A 212 -5.56 0.29 -2.28
CA ILE A 212 -5.51 -1.14 -1.89
C ILE A 212 -5.45 -2.03 -3.13
N LEU A 213 -6.40 -1.89 -4.05
CA LEU A 213 -6.54 -2.75 -5.23
C LEU A 213 -5.31 -2.60 -6.15
N HIS A 214 -4.85 -1.37 -6.38
CA HIS A 214 -3.60 -1.12 -7.09
C HIS A 214 -2.41 -1.80 -6.39
N GLY A 215 -2.34 -1.73 -5.08
CA GLY A 215 -1.31 -2.39 -4.29
C GLY A 215 -1.37 -3.92 -4.33
N ARG A 216 -2.57 -4.50 -4.42
CA ARG A 216 -2.76 -5.96 -4.52
C ARG A 216 -2.35 -6.50 -5.88
N TYR A 217 -2.79 -5.85 -6.95
CA TYR A 217 -2.78 -6.46 -8.29
C TYR A 217 -1.72 -5.89 -9.22
N THR A 218 -1.21 -4.68 -8.96
CA THR A 218 -0.22 -4.00 -9.82
C THR A 218 1.05 -3.64 -9.05
N CYS A 219 0.97 -2.83 -8.02
CA CYS A 219 2.14 -2.41 -7.22
C CYS A 219 2.45 -3.43 -6.12
N GLU A 220 2.71 -4.67 -6.49
CA GLU A 220 3.00 -5.76 -5.56
C GLU A 220 4.28 -5.50 -4.74
N ALA A 221 4.38 -6.14 -3.55
CA ALA A 221 5.49 -5.87 -2.63
C ALA A 221 6.84 -6.30 -3.19
N ARG A 222 6.92 -7.53 -3.73
CA ARG A 222 8.18 -8.13 -4.21
C ARG A 222 8.45 -7.88 -5.67
N THR A 223 7.43 -7.98 -6.52
CA THR A 223 7.54 -7.89 -7.98
C THR A 223 6.47 -6.95 -8.53
N PRO A 224 6.66 -5.62 -8.38
CA PRO A 224 5.68 -4.67 -8.89
C PRO A 224 5.64 -4.74 -10.43
N LYS A 225 4.42 -4.72 -10.97
CA LYS A 225 4.17 -4.84 -12.42
C LYS A 225 4.26 -3.46 -13.09
N CYS A 226 5.42 -2.79 -12.97
CA CYS A 226 5.60 -1.43 -13.44
C CYS A 226 5.36 -1.26 -14.96
N GLY A 227 5.67 -2.29 -15.77
CA GLY A 227 5.48 -2.22 -17.22
C GLY A 227 4.03 -2.06 -17.68
N ARG A 228 3.04 -2.34 -16.81
CA ARG A 228 1.60 -2.12 -17.08
C ARG A 228 0.95 -1.14 -16.11
N CYS A 229 1.75 -0.51 -15.25
CA CYS A 229 1.22 0.40 -14.23
C CYS A 229 0.82 1.74 -14.86
N PRO A 230 -0.42 2.22 -14.65
CA PRO A 230 -0.90 3.44 -15.28
C PRO A 230 -0.27 4.73 -14.74
N VAL A 231 0.51 4.66 -13.64
CA VAL A 231 1.05 5.83 -12.94
C VAL A 231 2.58 5.86 -12.90
N THR A 232 3.27 5.15 -13.78
CA THR A 232 4.75 5.05 -13.79
C THR A 232 5.42 6.41 -13.95
N ASP A 233 4.92 7.27 -14.84
CA ASP A 233 5.44 8.62 -15.09
C ASP A 233 5.22 9.59 -13.92
N LEU A 234 4.33 9.26 -12.99
CA LEU A 234 4.07 10.00 -11.76
C LEU A 234 4.75 9.36 -10.53
N CYS A 235 5.37 8.18 -10.69
CA CYS A 235 5.84 7.35 -9.58
C CYS A 235 7.30 7.64 -9.22
N ASP A 236 7.55 8.11 -7.99
CA ASP A 236 8.91 8.39 -7.52
C ASP A 236 9.77 7.12 -7.45
N TYR A 237 9.16 6.00 -7.07
CA TYR A 237 9.81 4.69 -7.08
C TYR A 237 10.27 4.28 -8.49
N TYR A 238 9.40 4.39 -9.48
CA TYR A 238 9.74 4.05 -10.86
C TYR A 238 10.82 4.99 -11.42
N ALA A 239 10.68 6.29 -11.20
CA ALA A 239 11.68 7.27 -11.61
C ALA A 239 13.06 7.03 -10.97
N ALA A 240 13.10 6.51 -9.76
CA ALA A 240 14.37 6.14 -9.15
C ALA A 240 14.92 4.80 -9.70
N LEU A 241 14.06 3.82 -10.03
CA LEU A 241 14.50 2.61 -10.72
C LEU A 241 15.14 2.89 -12.07
N GLU A 242 14.61 3.88 -12.82
CA GLU A 242 15.18 4.28 -14.10
C GLU A 242 16.56 4.97 -13.97
N ARG A 243 16.84 5.57 -12.82
CA ARG A 243 18.15 6.18 -12.52
C ARG A 243 19.21 5.16 -12.10
N LEU A 244 18.80 3.96 -11.70
CA LEU A 244 19.73 2.89 -11.38
C LEU A 244 20.38 2.38 -12.67
N PRO A 245 21.67 2.01 -12.63
CA PRO A 245 22.33 1.45 -13.80
C PRO A 245 21.58 0.23 -14.30
N ALA A 246 21.50 0.10 -15.62
CA ALA A 246 20.86 -1.07 -16.25
C ALA A 246 21.58 -2.34 -15.79
N PRO A 247 20.85 -3.44 -15.56
CA PRO A 247 21.49 -4.74 -15.33
C PRO A 247 22.29 -5.11 -16.56
N LEU A 248 23.51 -5.67 -16.39
CA LEU A 248 24.27 -6.20 -17.49
C LEU A 248 23.59 -7.47 -18.01
N ASP A 249 23.11 -7.44 -19.23
CA ASP A 249 22.54 -8.61 -19.89
C ASP A 249 23.60 -9.72 -20.02
N GLY A 250 23.23 -10.95 -19.65
CA GLY A 250 24.06 -12.14 -19.83
C GLY A 250 25.14 -12.40 -18.76
N LEU A 251 25.27 -11.59 -17.68
CA LEU A 251 26.14 -11.92 -16.57
C LEU A 251 25.43 -12.81 -15.56
N ASP A 252 26.05 -13.89 -15.21
CA ASP A 252 25.59 -14.91 -14.26
C ASP A 252 25.77 -14.42 -12.81
N ALA A 253 24.91 -14.89 -11.91
CA ALA A 253 24.99 -14.66 -10.47
C ALA A 253 26.38 -15.03 -9.86
N LYS A 254 27.15 -15.88 -10.50
CA LYS A 254 28.52 -16.25 -10.11
C LYS A 254 29.55 -15.13 -10.33
N ARG A 255 29.22 -14.06 -11.03
CA ARG A 255 30.13 -12.95 -11.35
C ARG A 255 29.98 -11.72 -10.47
N GLY A 256 29.34 -11.83 -9.31
CA GLY A 256 29.30 -10.75 -8.32
C GLY A 256 28.23 -9.68 -8.56
N ARG A 257 27.13 -10.02 -9.21
CA ARG A 257 26.02 -9.11 -9.41
C ARG A 257 25.10 -9.03 -8.20
N TYR A 258 24.58 -7.86 -7.99
CA TYR A 258 23.65 -7.57 -6.91
C TYR A 258 22.22 -7.68 -7.41
N TYR A 259 21.41 -8.53 -6.78
CA TYR A 259 20.00 -8.64 -7.11
C TYR A 259 19.17 -7.85 -6.11
N SER A 260 18.55 -6.77 -6.55
CA SER A 260 17.53 -6.07 -5.76
C SER A 260 16.20 -6.81 -5.88
N LYS A 261 15.74 -7.38 -4.78
CA LYS A 261 14.40 -8.00 -4.72
C LYS A 261 13.28 -7.00 -4.96
N THR A 262 13.49 -5.74 -4.59
CA THR A 262 12.52 -4.66 -4.78
C THR A 262 12.45 -4.24 -6.23
N ALA A 263 13.59 -4.11 -6.90
CA ALA A 263 13.66 -3.79 -8.31
C ALA A 263 13.41 -5.00 -9.22
N GLY A 264 13.50 -6.23 -8.70
CA GLY A 264 13.35 -7.46 -9.47
C GLY A 264 14.47 -7.69 -10.49
N ARG A 265 15.64 -7.06 -10.33
CA ARG A 265 16.76 -7.12 -11.27
C ARG A 265 18.12 -7.05 -10.57
N TYR A 266 19.18 -7.43 -11.30
CA TYR A 266 20.58 -7.34 -10.87
C TYR A 266 21.17 -5.97 -11.19
N PHE A 267 22.15 -5.55 -10.39
CA PHE A 267 22.93 -4.33 -10.55
C PHE A 267 24.43 -4.65 -10.48
N ASP A 268 25.23 -3.83 -11.14
CA ASP A 268 26.69 -3.99 -11.21
C ASP A 268 27.43 -3.11 -10.22
N GLU A 269 26.73 -2.27 -9.49
CA GLU A 269 27.37 -1.40 -8.49
C GLU A 269 27.90 -2.23 -7.32
N PRO A 270 29.10 -1.89 -6.81
CA PRO A 270 29.63 -2.50 -5.61
C PRO A 270 28.69 -2.27 -4.43
N ALA A 271 28.70 -3.20 -3.49
CA ALA A 271 27.95 -3.04 -2.26
C ALA A 271 28.36 -1.74 -1.55
N THR A 272 27.37 -1.07 -1.02
CA THR A 272 27.60 0.17 -0.28
C THR A 272 28.31 -0.05 1.05
N LYS A 273 28.32 -1.29 1.55
CA LYS A 273 28.97 -1.66 2.79
C LYS A 273 29.37 -3.14 2.79
N THR A 274 30.62 -3.43 3.12
CA THR A 274 31.11 -4.78 3.36
C THR A 274 31.21 -5.02 4.87
N ASP A 275 30.66 -6.12 5.35
CA ASP A 275 30.77 -6.49 6.76
C ASP A 275 32.13 -7.13 7.06
N ARG A 276 32.40 -7.39 8.37
CA ARG A 276 33.65 -7.99 8.85
C ARG A 276 33.92 -9.41 8.31
N HIS A 277 32.96 -10.04 7.65
CA HIS A 277 33.04 -11.37 7.05
C HIS A 277 33.17 -11.31 5.52
N GLY A 278 33.36 -10.14 4.93
CA GLY A 278 33.47 -9.96 3.49
C GLY A 278 32.12 -10.07 2.76
N VAL A 279 31.02 -9.95 3.48
CA VAL A 279 29.68 -9.99 2.90
C VAL A 279 29.24 -8.56 2.58
N GLU A 280 28.90 -8.34 1.33
CA GLU A 280 28.45 -7.04 0.86
C GLU A 280 26.96 -6.82 1.14
N GLN A 281 26.63 -5.63 1.59
CA GLN A 281 25.28 -5.20 1.93
C GLN A 281 24.85 -4.06 1.01
N ILE A 282 23.71 -4.23 0.37
CA ILE A 282 23.08 -3.20 -0.45
C ILE A 282 21.81 -2.74 0.22
N ALA A 283 21.71 -1.44 0.48
CA ALA A 283 20.47 -0.84 0.94
C ALA A 283 19.44 -0.88 -0.17
N ASP A 284 18.24 -1.37 0.13
CA ASP A 284 17.08 -1.14 -0.70
C ASP A 284 16.71 0.35 -0.59
N PRO A 285 16.78 1.12 -1.69
CA PRO A 285 16.61 2.57 -1.63
C PRO A 285 15.21 3.02 -1.19
N TRP A 286 14.24 2.08 -1.08
CA TRP A 286 12.86 2.38 -0.79
C TRP A 286 12.35 1.85 0.54
N THR A 287 12.91 0.75 0.99
CA THR A 287 12.50 0.13 2.26
C THR A 287 13.52 0.35 3.37
N GLY A 288 14.69 0.88 3.05
CA GLY A 288 15.83 0.94 3.97
C GLY A 288 16.36 -0.44 4.39
N SER A 289 15.78 -1.52 3.86
CA SER A 289 16.21 -2.88 4.17
C SER A 289 17.55 -3.17 3.56
N MET A 290 18.48 -3.68 4.36
CA MET A 290 19.77 -4.14 3.86
C MET A 290 19.65 -5.58 3.36
N ASN A 291 19.94 -5.80 2.07
CA ASN A 291 20.06 -7.13 1.51
C ASN A 291 21.53 -7.58 1.63
N VAL A 292 21.74 -8.78 2.18
CA VAL A 292 23.07 -9.35 2.34
C VAL A 292 23.32 -10.37 1.24
N PHE A 293 24.43 -10.21 0.52
CA PHE A 293 24.82 -11.08 -0.57
C PHE A 293 26.22 -11.65 -0.31
N GLU A 294 26.40 -12.88 -0.67
CA GLU A 294 27.73 -13.49 -0.73
C GLU A 294 28.33 -13.23 -2.11
N THR A 295 29.39 -12.43 -2.16
CA THR A 295 30.01 -11.95 -3.40
C THR A 295 30.51 -13.06 -4.32
N LYS A 296 30.87 -14.21 -3.76
CA LYS A 296 31.40 -15.36 -4.55
C LYS A 296 30.32 -16.17 -5.26
N THR A 297 29.09 -16.19 -4.76
CA THR A 297 28.02 -17.07 -5.25
C THR A 297 26.81 -16.35 -5.79
N GLY A 298 26.69 -15.04 -5.56
CA GLY A 298 25.53 -14.24 -5.94
C GLY A 298 24.23 -14.67 -5.25
N ARG A 299 24.30 -15.54 -4.23
CA ARG A 299 23.15 -16.01 -3.46
C ARG A 299 22.93 -15.15 -2.23
N THR A 300 21.69 -14.84 -1.95
CA THR A 300 21.31 -14.18 -0.70
C THR A 300 21.54 -15.16 0.45
N THR A 301 22.52 -14.91 1.29
CA THR A 301 22.91 -15.84 2.37
C THR A 301 22.17 -15.61 3.66
N LYS A 302 21.65 -14.40 3.89
CA LYS A 302 20.89 -14.08 5.12
C LYS A 302 19.96 -12.90 4.91
N ARG A 303 18.75 -13.04 5.38
CA ARG A 303 17.83 -11.92 5.57
C ARG A 303 18.28 -11.17 6.81
N VAL A 304 18.89 -10.01 6.68
CA VAL A 304 19.06 -9.11 7.82
C VAL A 304 17.67 -8.65 8.22
N LYS A 305 17.34 -8.75 9.51
CA LYS A 305 16.08 -8.27 10.07
C LYS A 305 15.78 -6.87 9.52
N ASP A 306 14.57 -6.67 9.02
CA ASP A 306 14.07 -5.37 8.66
C ASP A 306 14.39 -4.39 9.79
N TYR A 307 15.30 -3.48 9.56
CA TYR A 307 15.38 -2.28 10.35
C TYR A 307 14.15 -1.47 9.97
N ARG A 308 13.09 -1.67 10.74
CA ARG A 308 11.98 -0.74 10.72
C ARG A 308 12.50 0.56 11.32
N VAL A 309 12.70 1.55 10.49
CA VAL A 309 12.76 2.94 10.91
C VAL A 309 11.34 3.43 11.19
#